data_0df26c020d4a0310314378400493187c
#
_entry.id   0df26c020d4a0310314378400493187c
#
_cell.length_a   1.000
_cell.length_b   1.000
_cell.length_c   1.000
_cell.angle_alpha   90.00
_cell.angle_beta   90.00
_cell.angle_gamma   90.00
#
_symmetry.space_group_name_H-M   'P 1'
#
loop_
_entity.id
_entity.type
_entity.pdbx_description
1 polymer ?
#
loop_
_entity_poly.entity_id
_entity_poly.type
_entity_poly.pdbx_seq_one_letter_code
_entity_poly.pdbx_strand_id
1 'polypeptide(L)'
;MKSHHILPEDVLLEVFDAYRQDMEFLPRYENIWNSRDGWFKLAHVCQRWRRVVLLSPTRLHLHLLFTPRKSSRVIMLECLPTFPILVDYRAASWIEKKENLALAVTMSNRSRVHGFALRTPYMDKVCKALSHPFPELESLEIVPYLPHEGEVLILPANFLSGSVPRLRRLTLRKIAPGCLSPLLSSATGLEELNLSLHTEWGSPPEDSLLSNLRCMSRLRRLELTLLYQPSNLFTDLPLPTVTGNVVPLSELTHVIFTGHGTYLEVLVIALAAPSLQHLDVKLYGHSIGTIPHLCKFIRNAECQFTKICLVFTRTKLKFNAGTGSESIDDLPFRIVIPEPVSLEQMGLELSAQLSNVEELVITLGGLSFGGRPNIHDQLRRFFYHVPQVKMMQVPAREAVNVACSFRQNGKEPTVDLLPALAQIKVNMKRLPEKKGWRRTSRDAFKPLIAVRERVGRPIILSWI
;
A
#
# COMPACT_ATOMS: atom_id res chain seq x y z
N MET A 1 0.81 -56.84 -20.12
CA MET A 1 1.04 -55.59 -19.34
C MET A 1 0.37 -54.43 -20.05
N LYS A 2 -0.71 -53.87 -19.48
CA LYS A 2 -1.42 -52.74 -20.08
C LYS A 2 -0.49 -51.52 -20.02
N SER A 3 -0.17 -50.93 -21.17
CA SER A 3 0.54 -49.65 -21.24
C SER A 3 -0.32 -48.58 -20.57
N HIS A 4 -0.08 -48.34 -19.30
CA HIS A 4 -0.69 -47.19 -18.64
C HIS A 4 -0.26 -45.95 -19.43
N HIS A 5 -1.22 -45.15 -19.88
CA HIS A 5 -1.00 -43.86 -20.53
C HIS A 5 -0.13 -43.00 -19.63
N ILE A 6 1.16 -43.00 -19.89
CA ILE A 6 2.13 -42.22 -19.12
C ILE A 6 2.04 -40.80 -19.67
N LEU A 7 1.51 -39.85 -18.90
CA LEU A 7 1.47 -38.46 -19.28
C LEU A 7 2.86 -37.99 -19.73
N PRO A 8 3.01 -37.29 -20.85
CA PRO A 8 4.28 -36.69 -21.28
C PRO A 8 4.87 -35.78 -20.19
N GLU A 9 6.19 -35.53 -20.20
CA GLU A 9 6.86 -34.73 -19.16
C GLU A 9 6.42 -33.27 -19.19
N ASP A 10 6.17 -32.73 -20.36
CA ASP A 10 5.63 -31.36 -20.56
C ASP A 10 4.24 -31.21 -19.94
N VAL A 11 3.35 -32.20 -20.09
CA VAL A 11 2.04 -32.19 -19.43
C VAL A 11 2.17 -32.27 -17.91
N LEU A 12 3.13 -33.07 -17.40
CA LEU A 12 3.39 -33.13 -15.97
C LEU A 12 3.88 -31.76 -15.45
N LEU A 13 4.72 -31.07 -16.21
CA LEU A 13 5.19 -29.73 -15.84
C LEU A 13 4.06 -28.71 -15.78
N GLU A 14 3.11 -28.76 -16.71
CA GLU A 14 1.92 -27.89 -16.66
C GLU A 14 1.03 -28.20 -15.43
N VAL A 15 0.83 -29.48 -15.10
CA VAL A 15 0.11 -29.89 -13.88
C VAL A 15 0.82 -29.39 -12.62
N PHE A 16 2.14 -29.44 -12.59
CA PHE A 16 2.93 -28.95 -11.44
C PHE A 16 2.88 -27.43 -11.32
N ASP A 17 2.88 -26.71 -12.43
CA ASP A 17 2.71 -25.26 -12.46
C ASP A 17 1.31 -24.86 -11.94
N ALA A 18 0.24 -25.54 -12.39
CA ALA A 18 -1.10 -25.30 -11.89
C ALA A 18 -1.20 -25.55 -10.37
N TYR A 19 -0.65 -26.67 -9.88
CA TYR A 19 -0.59 -26.97 -8.45
C TYR A 19 0.15 -25.89 -7.65
N ARG A 20 1.24 -25.35 -8.20
CA ARG A 20 2.01 -24.29 -7.55
C ARG A 20 1.23 -22.96 -7.48
N GLN A 21 0.53 -22.62 -8.57
CA GLN A 21 -0.29 -21.39 -8.61
C GLN A 21 -1.39 -21.43 -7.55
N ASP A 22 -2.08 -22.55 -7.38
CA ASP A 22 -3.07 -22.72 -6.31
C ASP A 22 -2.48 -22.48 -4.90
N MET A 23 -1.23 -22.86 -4.70
CA MET A 23 -0.54 -22.65 -3.42
C MET A 23 -0.10 -21.18 -3.19
N GLU A 24 0.04 -20.37 -4.24
CA GLU A 24 0.38 -18.93 -4.14
C GLU A 24 -0.83 -18.06 -3.78
N PHE A 25 -2.06 -18.54 -3.97
CA PHE A 25 -3.30 -17.82 -3.60
C PHE A 25 -3.60 -17.81 -2.10
N LEU A 26 -2.84 -18.51 -1.27
CA LEU A 26 -2.99 -18.40 0.18
C LEU A 26 -2.58 -17.00 0.66
N PRO A 27 -3.29 -16.42 1.67
CA PRO A 27 -3.16 -15.00 2.04
C PRO A 27 -1.71 -14.56 2.24
N ARG A 28 -1.32 -13.53 1.51
CA ARG A 28 0.07 -13.02 1.38
C ARG A 28 0.72 -12.55 2.70
N TYR A 29 -0.02 -12.49 3.81
CA TYR A 29 0.44 -11.77 5.01
C TYR A 29 1.27 -12.57 6.00
N GLU A 30 1.27 -13.90 5.99
CA GLU A 30 2.04 -14.64 7.00
C GLU A 30 3.05 -15.67 6.50
N ASN A 31 2.98 -16.17 5.25
CA ASN A 31 3.79 -17.32 4.89
C ASN A 31 4.18 -17.47 3.41
N ILE A 32 4.54 -16.41 2.71
CA ILE A 32 5.12 -16.52 1.34
C ILE A 32 6.29 -17.52 1.33
N TRP A 33 6.98 -17.67 2.45
CA TRP A 33 8.13 -18.55 2.63
C TRP A 33 7.77 -19.95 3.11
N ASN A 34 6.63 -20.17 3.75
CA ASN A 34 6.21 -21.50 4.25
C ASN A 34 5.47 -22.35 3.20
N SER A 35 4.73 -21.73 2.28
CA SER A 35 4.04 -22.44 1.19
C SER A 35 5.00 -22.96 0.12
N ARG A 36 6.22 -22.44 0.04
CA ARG A 36 7.23 -22.78 -0.97
C ARG A 36 7.84 -24.17 -0.83
N ASP A 37 7.66 -24.83 0.30
CA ASP A 37 8.05 -26.24 0.49
C ASP A 37 7.02 -27.23 -0.07
N GLY A 38 5.88 -26.78 -0.56
CA GLY A 38 4.80 -27.62 -1.07
C GLY A 38 5.20 -28.52 -2.25
N TRP A 39 6.21 -28.12 -3.04
CA TRP A 39 6.71 -28.90 -4.15
C TRP A 39 7.34 -30.24 -3.75
N PHE A 40 7.83 -30.36 -2.50
CA PHE A 40 8.30 -31.64 -1.98
C PHE A 40 7.23 -32.73 -2.05
N LYS A 41 5.96 -32.38 -1.90
CA LYS A 41 4.85 -33.34 -2.04
C LYS A 41 4.85 -33.96 -3.44
N LEU A 42 5.10 -33.17 -4.48
CA LEU A 42 5.20 -33.65 -5.86
C LEU A 42 6.35 -34.65 -6.01
N ALA A 43 7.50 -34.36 -5.40
CA ALA A 43 8.66 -35.24 -5.42
C ALA A 43 8.45 -36.55 -4.63
N HIS A 44 7.44 -36.65 -3.78
CA HIS A 44 7.11 -37.83 -3.00
C HIS A 44 6.04 -38.74 -3.65
N VAL A 45 5.40 -38.29 -4.72
CA VAL A 45 4.33 -39.08 -5.38
C VAL A 45 4.87 -40.37 -6.03
N CYS A 46 5.88 -40.28 -6.90
CA CYS A 46 6.54 -41.42 -7.50
C CYS A 46 7.94 -41.03 -8.01
N GLN A 47 8.73 -42.06 -8.41
CA GLN A 47 10.09 -41.85 -8.90
C GLN A 47 10.15 -40.95 -10.16
N ARG A 48 9.18 -41.07 -11.05
CA ARG A 48 9.11 -40.26 -12.26
C ARG A 48 8.82 -38.82 -11.95
N TRP A 49 7.84 -38.52 -11.10
CA TRP A 49 7.52 -37.18 -10.66
C TRP A 49 8.72 -36.51 -9.98
N ARG A 50 9.36 -37.25 -9.08
CA ARG A 50 10.59 -36.81 -8.43
C ARG A 50 11.65 -36.40 -9.45
N ARG A 51 11.88 -37.23 -10.46
CA ARG A 51 12.85 -36.95 -11.53
C ARG A 51 12.49 -35.65 -12.28
N VAL A 52 11.25 -35.51 -12.74
CA VAL A 52 10.79 -34.30 -13.46
C VAL A 52 10.93 -33.06 -12.61
N VAL A 53 10.48 -33.08 -11.35
CA VAL A 53 10.59 -31.95 -10.40
C VAL A 53 12.06 -31.56 -10.19
N LEU A 54 12.94 -32.54 -9.92
CA LEU A 54 14.35 -32.25 -9.59
C LEU A 54 15.18 -31.82 -10.82
N LEU A 55 14.80 -32.20 -12.03
CA LEU A 55 15.47 -31.79 -13.25
C LEU A 55 14.98 -30.45 -13.81
N SER A 56 13.86 -29.94 -13.32
CA SER A 56 13.26 -28.72 -13.87
C SER A 56 13.03 -27.61 -12.80
N PRO A 57 14.00 -27.32 -11.90
CA PRO A 57 13.78 -26.40 -10.80
C PRO A 57 13.51 -24.97 -11.28
N THR A 58 14.23 -24.53 -12.31
CA THR A 58 14.09 -23.17 -12.87
C THR A 58 12.73 -22.98 -13.56
N ARG A 59 12.30 -23.97 -14.40
CA ARG A 59 11.00 -23.92 -15.06
C ARG A 59 9.85 -23.88 -14.06
N LEU A 60 9.95 -24.68 -13.02
CA LEU A 60 8.92 -24.75 -11.96
C LEU A 60 9.09 -23.67 -10.88
N HIS A 61 10.04 -22.74 -11.05
CA HIS A 61 10.37 -21.70 -10.06
C HIS A 61 10.54 -22.26 -8.63
N LEU A 62 11.15 -23.45 -8.53
CA LEU A 62 11.37 -24.12 -7.26
C LEU A 62 12.60 -23.52 -6.57
N HIS A 63 12.51 -23.37 -5.26
CA HIS A 63 13.58 -22.84 -4.45
C HIS A 63 13.80 -23.71 -3.21
N LEU A 64 15.04 -23.78 -2.76
CA LEU A 64 15.37 -24.32 -1.44
C LEU A 64 15.28 -23.17 -0.42
N LEU A 65 14.32 -23.29 0.50
CA LEU A 65 14.20 -22.31 1.57
C LEU A 65 15.21 -22.64 2.69
N PHE A 66 16.20 -21.80 2.85
CA PHE A 66 17.14 -21.89 3.96
C PHE A 66 16.73 -21.00 5.12
N THR A 67 16.51 -21.61 6.29
CA THR A 67 16.19 -20.90 7.52
C THR A 67 17.11 -21.38 8.65
N PRO A 68 17.56 -20.53 9.57
CA PRO A 68 18.51 -20.91 10.62
C PRO A 68 17.96 -21.94 11.63
N ARG A 69 16.65 -22.19 11.60
CA ARG A 69 16.00 -23.13 12.54
C ARG A 69 16.14 -24.60 12.16
N LYS A 70 16.47 -24.89 10.89
CA LYS A 70 16.46 -26.27 10.36
C LYS A 70 17.86 -26.63 9.82
N SER A 71 18.75 -27.13 10.68
CA SER A 71 20.11 -27.60 10.32
C SER A 71 20.10 -28.69 9.24
N SER A 72 19.05 -29.54 9.18
CA SER A 72 18.89 -30.55 8.13
C SER A 72 18.86 -29.99 6.70
N ARG A 73 18.61 -28.69 6.53
CA ARG A 73 18.58 -28.05 5.21
C ARG A 73 19.96 -27.78 4.61
N VAL A 74 21.01 -27.76 5.43
CA VAL A 74 22.38 -27.67 4.90
C VAL A 74 22.71 -28.87 4.04
N ILE A 75 22.33 -30.08 4.48
CA ILE A 75 22.51 -31.32 3.72
C ILE A 75 21.77 -31.25 2.37
N MET A 76 20.56 -30.64 2.34
CA MET A 76 19.82 -30.51 1.09
C MET A 76 20.50 -29.57 0.09
N LEU A 77 21.23 -28.55 0.54
CA LEU A 77 22.00 -27.67 -0.33
C LEU A 77 23.12 -28.40 -1.08
N GLU A 78 23.72 -29.36 -0.41
CA GLU A 78 24.75 -30.24 -0.99
C GLU A 78 24.14 -31.28 -1.94
N CYS A 79 23.01 -31.87 -1.56
CA CYS A 79 22.30 -32.86 -2.38
C CYS A 79 21.66 -32.27 -3.65
N LEU A 80 21.31 -30.98 -3.64
CA LEU A 80 20.62 -30.29 -4.73
C LEU A 80 21.41 -29.05 -5.20
N PRO A 81 22.58 -29.24 -5.82
CA PRO A 81 23.51 -28.16 -6.14
C PRO A 81 22.98 -27.19 -7.22
N THR A 82 21.98 -27.57 -8.01
CA THR A 82 21.41 -26.76 -9.08
C THR A 82 20.21 -25.93 -8.66
N PHE A 83 19.67 -26.17 -7.45
CA PHE A 83 18.46 -25.47 -7.02
C PHE A 83 18.76 -24.03 -6.58
N PRO A 84 17.91 -23.07 -6.99
CA PRO A 84 17.91 -21.71 -6.47
C PRO A 84 17.64 -21.70 -4.95
N ILE A 85 18.25 -20.77 -4.25
CA ILE A 85 18.19 -20.67 -2.79
C ILE A 85 17.45 -19.38 -2.39
N LEU A 86 16.51 -19.54 -1.44
CA LEU A 86 15.91 -18.44 -0.70
C LEU A 86 16.39 -18.49 0.74
N VAL A 87 17.00 -17.41 1.20
CA VAL A 87 17.54 -17.29 2.56
C VAL A 87 16.57 -16.43 3.39
N ASP A 88 15.97 -17.01 4.45
CA ASP A 88 15.04 -16.32 5.33
C ASP A 88 15.50 -16.29 6.78
N TYR A 89 15.88 -15.11 7.22
CA TYR A 89 16.38 -14.80 8.58
C TYR A 89 15.41 -13.99 9.41
N ARG A 90 14.16 -13.78 8.98
CA ARG A 90 13.21 -12.93 9.71
C ARG A 90 12.74 -13.52 11.03
N ALA A 91 12.73 -14.84 11.12
CA ALA A 91 12.20 -15.57 12.26
C ALA A 91 13.29 -16.16 13.18
N ALA A 92 14.54 -15.78 13.00
CA ALA A 92 15.62 -16.29 13.84
C ALA A 92 15.51 -15.71 15.26
N SER A 93 15.50 -16.60 16.24
CA SER A 93 15.88 -16.20 17.60
C SER A 93 17.36 -15.75 17.53
N TRP A 94 17.69 -14.63 18.15
CA TRP A 94 18.98 -13.93 18.18
C TRP A 94 20.17 -14.80 18.68
N ILE A 95 20.46 -15.91 17.98
CA ILE A 95 21.57 -16.79 18.34
C ILE A 95 22.68 -16.56 17.33
N GLU A 96 23.69 -15.81 17.73
CA GLU A 96 24.84 -15.41 16.92
C GLU A 96 25.49 -16.57 16.14
N LYS A 97 25.63 -17.74 16.76
CA LYS A 97 26.19 -18.95 16.11
C LYS A 97 25.37 -19.39 14.88
N LYS A 98 24.05 -19.28 14.95
CA LYS A 98 23.17 -19.67 13.83
C LYS A 98 23.21 -18.64 12.69
N GLU A 99 23.38 -17.36 13.02
CA GLU A 99 23.56 -16.31 12.03
C GLU A 99 24.87 -16.47 11.27
N ASN A 100 25.98 -16.71 11.98
CA ASN A 100 27.28 -16.92 11.34
C ASN A 100 27.26 -18.13 10.41
N LEU A 101 26.62 -19.24 10.79
CA LEU A 101 26.48 -20.42 9.92
C LEU A 101 25.72 -20.09 8.64
N ALA A 102 24.64 -19.36 8.74
CA ALA A 102 23.83 -19.09 7.59
C ALA A 102 24.44 -18.01 6.68
N LEU A 103 25.12 -17.01 7.23
CA LEU A 103 25.92 -16.12 6.40
C LEU A 103 27.03 -16.90 5.66
N ALA A 104 27.71 -17.83 6.32
CA ALA A 104 28.70 -18.69 5.70
C ALA A 104 28.10 -19.52 4.56
N VAL A 105 26.93 -20.17 4.79
CA VAL A 105 26.20 -20.94 3.77
C VAL A 105 25.79 -20.04 2.61
N THR A 106 25.25 -18.86 2.91
CA THR A 106 24.83 -17.89 1.88
C THR A 106 26.03 -17.46 1.01
N MET A 107 27.16 -17.17 1.63
CA MET A 107 28.38 -16.77 0.94
C MET A 107 28.95 -17.89 0.07
N SER A 108 28.96 -19.13 0.56
CA SER A 108 29.42 -20.30 -0.20
C SER A 108 28.52 -20.61 -1.41
N ASN A 109 27.25 -20.18 -1.38
CA ASN A 109 26.26 -20.45 -2.44
C ASN A 109 25.77 -19.18 -3.14
N ARG A 110 26.51 -18.07 -3.10
CA ARG A 110 26.07 -16.74 -3.59
C ARG A 110 25.57 -16.73 -5.04
N SER A 111 26.12 -17.57 -5.92
CA SER A 111 25.68 -17.71 -7.31
C SER A 111 24.32 -18.39 -7.49
N ARG A 112 23.74 -18.91 -6.42
CA ARG A 112 22.44 -19.61 -6.40
C ARG A 112 21.39 -18.88 -5.57
N VAL A 113 21.77 -17.80 -4.87
CA VAL A 113 20.87 -17.05 -4.01
C VAL A 113 19.99 -16.15 -4.87
N HIS A 114 18.71 -16.52 -4.98
CA HIS A 114 17.68 -15.74 -5.68
C HIS A 114 16.91 -14.80 -4.74
N GLY A 115 16.84 -15.10 -3.46
CA GLY A 115 16.17 -14.26 -2.49
C GLY A 115 16.86 -14.25 -1.15
N PHE A 116 16.91 -13.06 -0.55
CA PHE A 116 17.51 -12.85 0.74
C PHE A 116 16.60 -11.97 1.59
N ALA A 117 16.06 -12.53 2.69
CA ALA A 117 15.24 -11.81 3.65
C ALA A 117 15.89 -11.85 5.03
N LEU A 118 16.13 -10.69 5.60
CA LEU A 118 16.91 -10.54 6.81
C LEU A 118 16.23 -9.62 7.81
N ARG A 119 16.18 -10.09 9.07
CA ARG A 119 15.85 -9.26 10.21
C ARG A 119 16.83 -9.58 11.34
N THR A 120 17.77 -8.68 11.63
CA THR A 120 18.87 -8.92 12.59
C THR A 120 19.32 -7.64 13.27
N PRO A 121 19.82 -7.70 14.53
CA PRO A 121 20.54 -6.61 15.17
C PRO A 121 22.00 -6.49 14.69
N TYR A 122 22.57 -7.51 14.05
CA TYR A 122 24.01 -7.58 13.71
C TYR A 122 24.28 -7.15 12.26
N MET A 123 23.75 -5.98 11.88
CA MET A 123 23.80 -5.51 10.50
C MET A 123 25.22 -5.33 9.94
N ASP A 124 26.20 -4.96 10.76
CA ASP A 124 27.60 -4.79 10.31
C ASP A 124 28.18 -6.07 9.73
N LYS A 125 27.92 -7.22 10.36
CA LYS A 125 28.37 -8.53 9.87
C LYS A 125 27.71 -8.88 8.52
N VAL A 126 26.42 -8.56 8.42
CA VAL A 126 25.64 -8.80 7.22
C VAL A 126 26.11 -7.89 6.08
N CYS A 127 26.32 -6.61 6.34
CA CYS A 127 26.83 -5.68 5.35
C CYS A 127 28.19 -6.10 4.81
N LYS A 128 29.07 -6.60 5.68
CA LYS A 128 30.37 -7.17 5.28
C LYS A 128 30.20 -8.42 4.40
N ALA A 129 29.29 -9.34 4.77
CA ALA A 129 29.00 -10.52 3.96
C ALA A 129 28.39 -10.13 2.61
N LEU A 130 27.47 -9.18 2.59
CA LEU A 130 26.81 -8.68 1.39
C LEU A 130 27.65 -7.65 0.59
N SER A 131 28.93 -7.49 0.87
CA SER A 131 29.85 -6.70 0.02
C SER A 131 30.26 -7.41 -1.28
N HIS A 132 29.91 -8.67 -1.44
CA HIS A 132 30.19 -9.48 -2.62
C HIS A 132 29.01 -9.49 -3.60
N PRO A 133 29.25 -9.81 -4.89
CA PRO A 133 28.17 -9.87 -5.89
C PRO A 133 27.27 -11.09 -5.68
N PHE A 134 25.96 -10.88 -5.88
CA PHE A 134 24.92 -11.90 -5.94
C PHE A 134 24.21 -11.83 -7.29
N PRO A 135 24.77 -12.47 -8.32
CA PRO A 135 24.34 -12.28 -9.72
C PRO A 135 22.90 -12.73 -10.00
N GLU A 136 22.41 -13.71 -9.25
CA GLU A 136 21.08 -14.28 -9.42
C GLU A 136 20.03 -13.69 -8.45
N LEU A 137 20.38 -12.63 -7.70
CA LEU A 137 19.49 -12.07 -6.68
C LEU A 137 18.30 -11.34 -7.31
N GLU A 138 17.09 -11.87 -7.08
CA GLU A 138 15.83 -11.30 -7.55
C GLU A 138 15.04 -10.59 -6.44
N SER A 139 15.24 -10.97 -5.19
CA SER A 139 14.49 -10.42 -4.06
C SER A 139 15.40 -10.15 -2.88
N LEU A 140 15.38 -8.91 -2.39
CA LEU A 140 16.13 -8.48 -1.20
C LEU A 140 15.20 -7.80 -0.21
N GLU A 141 15.14 -8.31 1.01
CA GLU A 141 14.42 -7.70 2.12
C GLU A 141 15.37 -7.52 3.32
N ILE A 142 15.59 -6.28 3.73
CA ILE A 142 16.42 -5.96 4.90
C ILE A 142 15.60 -5.11 5.87
N VAL A 143 15.40 -5.66 7.07
CA VAL A 143 14.71 -5.00 8.17
C VAL A 143 15.63 -5.02 9.37
N PRO A 144 16.39 -3.97 9.67
CA PRO A 144 17.24 -3.92 10.83
C PRO A 144 16.39 -3.98 12.10
N TYR A 145 16.86 -4.75 13.07
CA TYR A 145 16.33 -4.70 14.42
C TYR A 145 17.19 -3.73 15.22
N LEU A 146 16.73 -2.51 15.30
CA LEU A 146 17.43 -1.45 16.02
C LEU A 146 16.74 -1.29 17.38
N PRO A 147 17.48 -1.40 18.50
CA PRO A 147 16.91 -1.34 19.85
C PRO A 147 16.41 0.06 20.22
N HIS A 148 16.97 1.09 19.59
CA HIS A 148 16.58 2.47 19.86
C HIS A 148 15.79 3.07 18.69
N GLU A 149 14.79 3.89 19.03
CA GLU A 149 14.11 4.76 18.07
C GLU A 149 15.14 5.79 17.60
N GLY A 150 15.29 5.96 16.29
CA GLY A 150 16.27 6.89 15.71
C GLY A 150 17.53 6.24 15.15
N GLU A 151 17.89 5.03 15.54
CA GLU A 151 18.98 4.33 14.87
C GLU A 151 18.63 4.02 13.40
N VAL A 152 19.57 4.29 12.51
CA VAL A 152 19.46 4.04 11.08
C VAL A 152 20.57 3.15 10.58
N LEU A 153 20.26 2.32 9.61
CA LEU A 153 21.23 1.50 8.94
C LEU A 153 21.89 2.31 7.80
N ILE A 154 23.21 2.39 7.84
CA ILE A 154 24.01 2.92 6.74
C ILE A 154 24.55 1.75 5.94
N LEU A 155 24.11 1.62 4.69
CA LEU A 155 24.65 0.61 3.79
C LEU A 155 26.03 1.04 3.28
N PRO A 156 27.04 0.15 3.27
CA PRO A 156 28.36 0.48 2.73
C PRO A 156 28.26 0.71 1.21
N ALA A 157 29.15 1.55 0.67
CA ALA A 157 29.17 1.89 -0.77
C ALA A 157 29.35 0.68 -1.69
N ASN A 158 30.02 -0.38 -1.20
CA ASN A 158 30.22 -1.64 -1.92
C ASN A 158 29.15 -2.70 -1.62
N PHE A 159 28.01 -2.31 -1.05
CA PHE A 159 26.91 -3.23 -0.77
C PHE A 159 26.45 -3.93 -2.06
N LEU A 160 26.41 -5.28 -2.06
CA LEU A 160 26.17 -6.14 -3.23
C LEU A 160 27.11 -5.82 -4.41
N SER A 161 28.34 -5.38 -4.11
CA SER A 161 29.30 -4.87 -5.10
C SER A 161 28.75 -3.73 -5.98
N GLY A 162 27.74 -3.01 -5.49
CA GLY A 162 27.09 -1.91 -6.21
C GLY A 162 26.27 -2.32 -7.44
N SER A 163 26.00 -3.63 -7.64
CA SER A 163 25.29 -4.09 -8.84
C SER A 163 24.37 -5.28 -8.57
N VAL A 164 23.08 -5.12 -8.94
CA VAL A 164 22.03 -6.14 -8.78
C VAL A 164 21.11 -6.18 -10.01
N PRO A 165 21.62 -6.56 -11.18
CA PRO A 165 20.89 -6.40 -12.45
C PRO A 165 19.61 -7.24 -12.56
N ARG A 166 19.47 -8.31 -11.77
CA ARG A 166 18.30 -9.19 -11.77
C ARG A 166 17.29 -8.87 -10.66
N LEU A 167 17.56 -7.85 -9.85
CA LEU A 167 16.70 -7.51 -8.74
C LEU A 167 15.33 -7.03 -9.24
N ARG A 168 14.26 -7.72 -8.77
CA ARG A 168 12.86 -7.41 -9.05
C ARG A 168 12.13 -6.84 -7.84
N ARG A 169 12.52 -7.26 -6.64
CA ARG A 169 11.88 -6.83 -5.40
C ARG A 169 12.93 -6.35 -4.39
N LEU A 170 12.76 -5.13 -3.93
CA LEU A 170 13.63 -4.52 -2.94
C LEU A 170 12.82 -3.96 -1.78
N THR A 171 13.06 -4.45 -0.59
CA THR A 171 12.50 -3.91 0.66
C THR A 171 13.62 -3.54 1.61
N LEU A 172 13.75 -2.25 1.89
CA LEU A 172 14.75 -1.71 2.80
C LEU A 172 14.07 -0.83 3.85
N ARG A 173 14.21 -1.18 5.13
CA ARG A 173 13.57 -0.42 6.21
C ARG A 173 14.58 0.22 7.12
N LYS A 174 14.25 1.42 7.67
CA LYS A 174 15.09 2.20 8.57
C LYS A 174 16.51 2.44 8.02
N ILE A 175 16.61 2.86 6.77
CA ILE A 175 17.89 3.04 6.07
C ILE A 175 18.16 4.53 5.87
N ALA A 176 19.44 4.91 5.99
CA ALA A 176 19.89 6.25 5.63
C ALA A 176 19.81 6.46 4.11
N PRO A 177 19.25 7.58 3.64
CA PRO A 177 18.95 7.76 2.21
C PRO A 177 20.18 7.85 1.31
N GLY A 178 21.30 8.39 1.81
CA GLY A 178 22.49 8.71 0.99
C GLY A 178 23.22 7.52 0.36
N CYS A 179 22.98 6.28 0.84
CA CYS A 179 23.69 5.08 0.40
C CYS A 179 22.94 4.25 -0.66
N LEU A 180 21.75 4.68 -1.08
CA LEU A 180 20.88 3.89 -1.96
C LEU A 180 21.16 4.08 -3.46
N SER A 181 21.70 5.22 -3.87
CA SER A 181 21.81 5.59 -5.27
C SER A 181 22.57 4.58 -6.16
N PRO A 182 23.73 4.02 -5.75
CA PRO A 182 24.43 3.03 -6.57
C PRO A 182 23.62 1.74 -6.76
N LEU A 183 22.94 1.29 -5.68
CA LEU A 183 22.13 0.08 -5.70
C LEU A 183 20.92 0.26 -6.62
N LEU A 184 20.19 1.36 -6.46
CA LEU A 184 18.97 1.66 -7.22
C LEU A 184 19.27 1.90 -8.70
N SER A 185 20.38 2.56 -9.04
CA SER A 185 20.76 2.81 -10.44
C SER A 185 21.06 1.53 -11.21
N SER A 186 21.53 0.46 -10.53
CA SER A 186 21.78 -0.83 -11.15
C SER A 186 20.56 -1.74 -11.27
N ALA A 187 19.50 -1.47 -10.49
CA ALA A 187 18.31 -2.30 -10.39
C ALA A 187 17.21 -1.91 -11.42
N THR A 188 17.55 -1.84 -12.69
CA THR A 188 16.65 -1.37 -13.76
C THR A 188 15.45 -2.29 -14.00
N GLY A 189 15.52 -3.58 -13.62
CA GLY A 189 14.45 -4.57 -13.72
C GLY A 189 13.48 -4.60 -12.53
N LEU A 190 13.53 -3.58 -11.64
CA LEU A 190 12.75 -3.58 -10.41
C LEU A 190 11.25 -3.47 -10.67
N GLU A 191 10.49 -4.39 -10.07
CA GLU A 191 9.03 -4.45 -10.13
C GLU A 191 8.38 -3.93 -8.84
N GLU A 192 9.02 -4.16 -7.68
CA GLU A 192 8.51 -3.73 -6.38
C GLU A 192 9.63 -3.04 -5.58
N LEU A 193 9.38 -1.79 -5.18
CA LEU A 193 10.28 -1.00 -4.34
C LEU A 193 9.58 -0.57 -3.05
N ASN A 194 10.08 -1.04 -1.92
CA ASN A 194 9.60 -0.66 -0.58
C ASN A 194 10.77 -0.05 0.21
N LEU A 195 10.71 1.25 0.44
CA LEU A 195 11.71 2.00 1.19
C LEU A 195 11.10 2.63 2.43
N SER A 196 11.69 2.33 3.60
CA SER A 196 11.44 3.10 4.81
C SER A 196 12.71 3.87 5.18
N LEU A 197 12.69 5.15 4.95
CA LEU A 197 13.82 6.05 5.13
C LEU A 197 13.67 6.83 6.43
N HIS A 198 14.76 7.01 7.12
CA HIS A 198 14.80 7.85 8.32
C HIS A 198 15.34 9.24 7.95
N THR A 199 14.58 10.28 8.25
CA THR A 199 14.85 11.64 7.75
C THR A 199 15.63 12.53 8.71
N GLU A 200 16.22 12.00 9.80
CA GLU A 200 17.09 12.80 10.69
C GLU A 200 18.30 13.42 9.98
N TRP A 201 18.78 12.78 8.93
CA TRP A 201 20.00 13.17 8.20
C TRP A 201 19.73 14.03 6.96
N GLY A 202 18.59 14.65 6.90
CA GLY A 202 18.14 15.40 5.74
C GLY A 202 17.27 14.53 4.80
N SER A 203 16.39 15.19 4.07
CA SER A 203 15.62 14.53 3.02
C SER A 203 16.60 13.87 2.05
N PRO A 204 16.29 12.65 1.54
CA PRO A 204 17.04 12.14 0.42
C PRO A 204 17.06 13.24 -0.64
N PRO A 205 18.18 13.51 -1.29
CA PRO A 205 18.15 14.46 -2.37
C PRO A 205 17.07 14.00 -3.35
N GLU A 206 16.00 14.79 -3.43
CA GLU A 206 14.79 14.47 -4.23
C GLU A 206 15.17 14.07 -5.63
N ASP A 207 16.17 14.73 -6.19
CA ASP A 207 16.74 14.47 -7.51
C ASP A 207 17.36 13.08 -7.64
N SER A 208 17.99 12.53 -6.58
CA SER A 208 18.62 11.21 -6.67
C SER A 208 17.60 10.07 -6.69
N LEU A 209 16.53 10.15 -5.90
CA LEU A 209 15.47 9.15 -5.93
C LEU A 209 14.72 9.20 -7.26
N LEU A 210 14.34 10.41 -7.72
CA LEU A 210 13.66 10.60 -9.00
C LEU A 210 14.52 10.14 -10.18
N SER A 211 15.82 10.42 -10.15
CA SER A 211 16.77 9.94 -11.18
C SER A 211 16.83 8.41 -11.24
N ASN A 212 16.82 7.75 -10.08
CA ASN A 212 16.78 6.30 -10.02
C ASN A 212 15.44 5.73 -10.50
N LEU A 213 14.31 6.34 -10.10
CA LEU A 213 12.98 5.90 -10.57
C LEU A 213 12.83 5.98 -12.10
N ARG A 214 13.49 6.93 -12.77
CA ARG A 214 13.52 7.02 -14.24
C ARG A 214 14.07 5.77 -14.91
N CYS A 215 14.96 5.05 -14.25
CA CYS A 215 15.55 3.82 -14.77
C CYS A 215 14.68 2.57 -14.53
N MET A 216 13.58 2.69 -13.76
CA MET A 216 12.76 1.57 -13.31
C MET A 216 11.45 1.46 -14.09
N SER A 217 11.51 1.28 -15.41
CA SER A 217 10.31 1.27 -16.27
C SER A 217 9.32 0.14 -15.98
N ARG A 218 9.75 -0.93 -15.30
CA ARG A 218 8.92 -2.08 -14.91
C ARG A 218 8.33 -1.99 -13.52
N LEU A 219 8.49 -0.85 -12.84
CA LEU A 219 8.02 -0.68 -11.47
C LEU A 219 6.49 -0.71 -11.41
N ARG A 220 5.95 -1.70 -10.68
CA ARG A 220 4.51 -1.93 -10.47
C ARG A 220 4.04 -1.49 -9.10
N ARG A 221 4.92 -1.58 -8.10
CA ARG A 221 4.61 -1.22 -6.72
C ARG A 221 5.70 -0.32 -6.13
N LEU A 222 5.29 0.85 -5.69
CA LEU A 222 6.14 1.82 -4.99
C LEU A 222 5.59 2.05 -3.58
N GLU A 223 6.36 1.71 -2.56
CA GLU A 223 6.03 1.98 -1.16
C GLU A 223 7.15 2.81 -0.52
N LEU A 224 6.81 4.03 -0.12
CA LEU A 224 7.74 4.97 0.50
C LEU A 224 7.22 5.34 1.89
N THR A 225 8.01 5.07 2.92
CA THR A 225 7.74 5.50 4.29
C THR A 225 8.87 6.40 4.74
N LEU A 226 8.55 7.65 5.01
CA LEU A 226 9.48 8.62 5.57
C LEU A 226 9.22 8.70 7.08
N LEU A 227 10.10 8.11 7.87
CA LEU A 227 10.02 8.16 9.33
C LEU A 227 10.58 9.52 9.77
N TYR A 228 9.72 10.34 10.33
CA TYR A 228 10.05 11.70 10.75
C TYR A 228 10.27 11.77 12.26
N GLN A 229 11.38 12.37 12.68
CA GLN A 229 11.48 12.94 14.02
C GLN A 229 11.08 14.42 13.98
N PRO A 230 10.23 14.86 14.91
CA PRO A 230 9.76 16.25 14.93
C PRO A 230 10.86 17.21 15.42
N SER A 231 11.86 17.46 14.60
CA SER A 231 12.68 18.66 14.77
C SER A 231 11.92 19.83 14.15
N ASN A 232 11.67 20.87 14.94
CA ASN A 232 10.79 22.02 14.64
C ASN A 232 11.20 22.89 13.42
N LEU A 233 11.96 22.36 12.47
CA LEU A 233 12.64 23.15 11.44
C LEU A 233 11.95 23.17 10.06
N PHE A 234 10.82 22.46 9.88
CA PHE A 234 10.22 22.33 8.53
C PHE A 234 8.92 23.12 8.31
N THR A 235 8.76 24.25 8.99
CA THR A 235 7.49 24.98 8.92
C THR A 235 7.24 25.69 7.58
N ASP A 236 8.25 26.03 6.78
CA ASP A 236 8.04 26.86 5.59
C ASP A 236 9.09 26.65 4.46
N LEU A 237 9.46 25.41 4.16
CA LEU A 237 10.25 25.21 2.95
C LEU A 237 9.37 25.47 1.72
N PRO A 238 9.77 26.41 0.84
CA PRO A 238 9.08 26.60 -0.43
C PRO A 238 9.09 25.28 -1.20
N LEU A 239 7.96 24.95 -1.84
CA LEU A 239 7.88 23.79 -2.72
C LEU A 239 9.02 23.91 -3.75
N PRO A 240 9.92 22.93 -3.83
CA PRO A 240 10.97 22.98 -4.82
C PRO A 240 10.34 23.04 -6.21
N THR A 241 10.81 23.95 -7.02
CA THR A 241 10.42 24.00 -8.44
C THR A 241 11.02 22.79 -9.12
N VAL A 242 10.20 21.75 -9.33
CA VAL A 242 10.61 20.58 -10.10
C VAL A 242 10.82 21.02 -11.55
N THR A 243 12.08 21.32 -11.87
CA THR A 243 12.49 21.73 -13.24
C THR A 243 12.76 20.54 -14.16
N GLY A 244 12.55 19.32 -13.67
CA GLY A 244 12.89 18.09 -14.37
C GLY A 244 11.73 17.52 -15.21
N ASN A 245 12.07 16.70 -16.21
CA ASN A 245 11.11 15.93 -16.98
C ASN A 245 10.34 14.94 -16.09
N VAL A 246 9.05 14.80 -16.34
CA VAL A 246 8.18 13.83 -15.69
C VAL A 246 8.72 12.41 -15.90
N VAL A 247 8.74 11.61 -14.85
CA VAL A 247 9.16 10.21 -14.86
C VAL A 247 7.97 9.33 -15.26
N PRO A 248 7.97 8.72 -16.44
CA PRO A 248 6.89 7.85 -16.87
C PRO A 248 7.04 6.46 -16.22
N LEU A 249 6.11 6.09 -15.35
CA LEU A 249 6.00 4.77 -14.74
C LEU A 249 4.72 4.09 -15.22
N SER A 250 4.71 3.67 -16.48
CA SER A 250 3.51 3.14 -17.17
C SER A 250 2.96 1.86 -16.55
N GLU A 251 3.82 1.03 -15.92
CA GLU A 251 3.40 -0.19 -15.24
C GLU A 251 3.05 0.02 -13.74
N LEU A 252 3.19 1.24 -13.21
CA LEU A 252 2.94 1.52 -11.79
C LEU A 252 1.46 1.43 -11.46
N THR A 253 1.08 0.37 -10.75
CA THR A 253 -0.30 0.09 -10.34
C THR A 253 -0.57 0.38 -8.87
N HIS A 254 0.45 0.33 -8.01
CA HIS A 254 0.31 0.50 -6.57
C HIS A 254 1.28 1.55 -6.03
N VAL A 255 0.74 2.56 -5.35
CA VAL A 255 1.52 3.57 -4.63
C VAL A 255 1.09 3.60 -3.18
N ILE A 256 2.04 3.41 -2.28
CA ILE A 256 1.86 3.55 -0.83
C ILE A 256 2.85 4.60 -0.35
N PHE A 257 2.33 5.66 0.24
CA PHE A 257 3.15 6.74 0.78
C PHE A 257 2.78 7.03 2.23
N THR A 258 3.81 7.14 3.06
CA THR A 258 3.65 7.55 4.46
C THR A 258 4.72 8.58 4.78
N GLY A 259 4.33 9.82 5.07
CA GLY A 259 5.31 10.90 5.28
C GLY A 259 4.72 12.30 5.30
N HIS A 260 5.55 13.28 5.04
CA HIS A 260 5.16 14.69 5.01
C HIS A 260 4.50 15.07 3.67
N GLY A 261 3.48 15.94 3.72
CA GLY A 261 2.71 16.33 2.53
C GLY A 261 3.54 17.03 1.46
N THR A 262 4.48 17.90 1.84
CA THR A 262 5.35 18.61 0.89
C THR A 262 6.17 17.66 0.04
N TYR A 263 6.74 16.61 0.67
CA TYR A 263 7.52 15.62 -0.06
C TYR A 263 6.65 14.81 -1.04
N LEU A 264 5.42 14.45 -0.62
CA LEU A 264 4.47 13.80 -1.52
C LEU A 264 4.14 14.67 -2.72
N GLU A 265 3.86 15.96 -2.51
CA GLU A 265 3.51 16.89 -3.61
C GLU A 265 4.64 16.98 -4.64
N VAL A 266 5.91 17.07 -4.19
CA VAL A 266 7.07 17.04 -5.09
C VAL A 266 7.17 15.73 -5.85
N LEU A 267 6.98 14.61 -5.16
CA LEU A 267 7.04 13.28 -5.76
C LEU A 267 5.97 13.13 -6.85
N VAL A 268 4.72 13.47 -6.58
CA VAL A 268 3.61 13.30 -7.53
C VAL A 268 3.63 14.29 -8.70
N ILE A 269 4.28 15.46 -8.55
CA ILE A 269 4.56 16.35 -9.69
C ILE A 269 5.51 15.68 -10.69
N ALA A 270 6.49 14.97 -10.17
CA ALA A 270 7.54 14.35 -10.97
C ALA A 270 7.15 12.99 -11.55
N LEU A 271 6.05 12.36 -11.12
CA LEU A 271 5.62 11.04 -11.55
C LEU A 271 4.41 11.07 -12.48
N ALA A 272 4.43 10.20 -13.51
CA ALA A 272 3.24 9.86 -14.30
C ALA A 272 2.94 8.36 -14.16
N ALA A 273 1.79 8.01 -13.60
CA ALA A 273 1.33 6.64 -13.39
C ALA A 273 -0.10 6.44 -13.93
N PRO A 274 -0.28 6.35 -15.25
CA PRO A 274 -1.62 6.23 -15.85
C PRO A 274 -2.33 4.93 -15.46
N SER A 275 -1.58 3.86 -15.18
CA SER A 275 -2.11 2.54 -14.79
C SER A 275 -2.37 2.38 -13.29
N LEU A 276 -2.39 3.48 -12.52
CA LEU A 276 -2.57 3.44 -11.06
C LEU A 276 -3.93 2.85 -10.68
N GLN A 277 -3.91 1.79 -9.87
CA GLN A 277 -5.10 1.09 -9.37
C GLN A 277 -5.26 1.22 -7.85
N HIS A 278 -4.15 1.31 -7.13
CA HIS A 278 -4.11 1.41 -5.68
C HIS A 278 -3.29 2.59 -5.19
N LEU A 279 -3.85 3.37 -4.28
CA LEU A 279 -3.20 4.50 -3.65
C LEU A 279 -3.50 4.51 -2.14
N ASP A 280 -2.49 4.28 -1.30
CA ASP A 280 -2.60 4.46 0.17
C ASP A 280 -1.64 5.58 0.61
N VAL A 281 -2.18 6.72 0.97
CA VAL A 281 -1.42 7.89 1.42
C VAL A 281 -1.73 8.18 2.88
N LYS A 282 -0.69 8.25 3.71
CA LYS A 282 -0.77 8.67 5.10
C LYS A 282 0.17 9.85 5.34
N LEU A 283 -0.41 11.00 5.56
CA LEU A 283 0.36 12.21 5.84
C LEU A 283 0.47 12.47 7.34
N TYR A 284 1.63 13.02 7.73
CA TYR A 284 1.93 13.49 9.07
C TYR A 284 2.26 14.99 9.07
N GLY A 285 2.24 15.58 10.27
CA GLY A 285 2.61 16.99 10.48
C GLY A 285 1.46 17.95 10.19
N HIS A 286 1.75 19.24 10.27
CA HIS A 286 0.80 20.29 9.89
C HIS A 286 0.63 20.26 8.37
N SER A 287 -0.58 20.04 7.91
CA SER A 287 -0.83 19.90 6.50
C SER A 287 -0.71 21.26 5.81
N ILE A 288 -0.11 21.24 4.65
CA ILE A 288 -0.46 22.18 3.60
C ILE A 288 -1.98 22.04 3.43
N GLY A 289 -2.76 23.11 3.59
CA GLY A 289 -4.24 23.05 3.56
C GLY A 289 -4.83 22.51 2.26
N THR A 290 -3.98 22.22 1.27
CA THR A 290 -4.34 21.69 -0.06
C THR A 290 -3.28 20.68 -0.53
N ILE A 291 -3.73 19.71 -1.33
CA ILE A 291 -2.89 18.69 -1.97
C ILE A 291 -3.17 18.67 -3.48
N PRO A 292 -2.98 19.80 -4.19
CA PRO A 292 -3.45 19.95 -5.58
C PRO A 292 -2.74 19.00 -6.54
N HIS A 293 -1.45 18.75 -6.33
CA HIS A 293 -0.69 17.88 -7.21
C HIS A 293 -1.02 16.39 -7.01
N LEU A 294 -1.32 15.98 -5.77
CA LEU A 294 -1.86 14.64 -5.50
C LEU A 294 -3.22 14.47 -6.18
N CYS A 295 -4.11 15.44 -6.10
CA CYS A 295 -5.40 15.39 -6.78
C CYS A 295 -5.22 15.33 -8.31
N LYS A 296 -4.29 16.11 -8.87
CA LYS A 296 -3.94 16.03 -10.30
C LYS A 296 -3.36 14.67 -10.68
N PHE A 297 -2.52 14.09 -9.82
CA PHE A 297 -1.96 12.75 -10.02
C PHE A 297 -3.06 11.69 -10.09
N ILE A 298 -4.04 11.72 -9.16
CA ILE A 298 -5.21 10.84 -9.15
C ILE A 298 -6.07 11.07 -10.41
N ARG A 299 -6.27 12.30 -10.82
CA ARG A 299 -7.03 12.65 -12.01
C ARG A 299 -6.41 12.10 -13.29
N ASN A 300 -5.08 12.05 -13.37
CA ASN A 300 -4.36 11.52 -14.51
C ASN A 300 -4.36 9.98 -14.55
N ALA A 301 -4.68 9.33 -13.43
CA ALA A 301 -4.98 7.90 -13.41
C ALA A 301 -6.40 7.69 -13.97
N GLU A 302 -6.57 6.74 -14.86
CA GLU A 302 -7.88 6.44 -15.51
C GLU A 302 -8.85 5.73 -14.54
N CYS A 303 -8.89 6.15 -13.28
CA CYS A 303 -9.74 5.57 -12.25
C CYS A 303 -11.06 6.34 -12.13
N GLN A 304 -12.17 5.61 -11.97
CA GLN A 304 -13.47 6.17 -11.66
C GLN A 304 -13.96 5.63 -10.32
N PHE A 305 -14.60 6.48 -9.54
CA PHE A 305 -15.13 6.09 -8.24
C PHE A 305 -16.65 5.95 -8.30
N THR A 306 -17.17 4.84 -7.78
CA THR A 306 -18.60 4.65 -7.58
C THR A 306 -19.00 4.78 -6.11
N LYS A 307 -18.00 4.66 -5.21
CA LYS A 307 -18.18 4.72 -3.76
C LYS A 307 -17.11 5.57 -3.11
N ILE A 308 -17.54 6.43 -2.17
CA ILE A 308 -16.65 7.25 -1.33
C ILE A 308 -17.01 7.07 0.13
N CYS A 309 -15.99 7.04 0.97
CA CYS A 309 -16.12 7.11 2.41
C CYS A 309 -15.28 8.24 2.99
N LEU A 310 -15.94 9.19 3.63
CA LEU A 310 -15.32 10.29 4.39
C LEU A 310 -15.38 9.98 5.87
N VAL A 311 -14.20 9.89 6.51
CA VAL A 311 -14.12 9.70 7.96
C VAL A 311 -13.36 10.85 8.59
N PHE A 312 -14.07 11.68 9.34
CA PHE A 312 -13.49 12.77 10.09
C PHE A 312 -13.16 12.31 11.51
N THR A 313 -11.95 12.52 11.94
CA THR A 313 -11.54 12.34 13.32
C THR A 313 -11.14 13.70 13.90
N ARG A 314 -10.74 13.79 15.18
CA ARG A 314 -10.34 15.07 15.78
C ARG A 314 -9.20 15.77 15.06
N THR A 315 -8.33 15.03 14.42
CA THR A 315 -7.06 15.53 13.85
C THR A 315 -6.83 15.17 12.39
N LYS A 316 -7.71 14.36 11.80
CA LYS A 316 -7.45 13.81 10.45
C LYS A 316 -8.75 13.63 9.67
N LEU A 317 -8.66 13.85 8.37
CA LEU A 317 -9.61 13.38 7.38
C LEU A 317 -9.09 12.08 6.77
N LYS A 318 -9.94 11.05 6.68
CA LYS A 318 -9.70 9.89 5.84
C LYS A 318 -10.66 9.96 4.65
N PHE A 319 -10.13 9.91 3.47
CA PHE A 319 -10.86 9.82 2.22
C PHE A 319 -10.55 8.46 1.60
N ASN A 320 -11.56 7.60 1.50
CA ASN A 320 -11.43 6.30 0.83
C ASN A 320 -12.37 6.30 -0.38
N ALA A 321 -11.89 5.81 -1.52
CA ALA A 321 -12.66 5.78 -2.76
C ALA A 321 -12.37 4.50 -3.56
N GLY A 322 -13.34 4.04 -4.34
CA GLY A 322 -13.19 2.84 -5.17
C GLY A 322 -14.45 2.50 -5.95
N THR A 323 -14.43 1.30 -6.54
CA THR A 323 -15.53 0.73 -7.32
C THR A 323 -16.11 -0.50 -6.62
N GLY A 324 -17.41 -0.71 -6.71
CA GLY A 324 -18.07 -1.96 -6.26
C GLY A 324 -18.48 -1.99 -4.79
N SER A 325 -18.80 -3.21 -4.33
CA SER A 325 -19.39 -3.48 -3.01
C SER A 325 -18.34 -3.81 -1.93
N GLU A 326 -17.08 -3.47 -2.15
CA GLU A 326 -15.99 -3.75 -1.22
C GLU A 326 -16.22 -3.12 0.16
N SER A 327 -15.63 -3.71 1.17
CA SER A 327 -15.59 -3.12 2.50
C SER A 327 -14.93 -1.74 2.45
N ILE A 328 -15.33 -0.82 3.31
CA ILE A 328 -14.78 0.54 3.36
C ILE A 328 -13.26 0.53 3.58
N ASP A 329 -12.77 -0.45 4.34
CA ASP A 329 -11.34 -0.57 4.65
C ASP A 329 -10.52 -1.17 3.49
N ASP A 330 -11.19 -1.82 2.52
CA ASP A 330 -10.57 -2.49 1.36
C ASP A 330 -10.60 -1.62 0.09
N LEU A 331 -11.18 -0.41 0.17
CA LEU A 331 -11.24 0.50 -0.98
C LEU A 331 -9.82 0.85 -1.47
N PRO A 332 -9.56 0.79 -2.79
CA PRO A 332 -8.22 0.88 -3.37
C PRO A 332 -7.55 2.25 -3.23
N PHE A 333 -8.34 3.33 -3.12
CA PHE A 333 -7.83 4.67 -2.91
C PHE A 333 -8.09 5.10 -1.48
N ARG A 334 -7.02 5.32 -0.74
CA ARG A 334 -7.07 5.73 0.66
C ARG A 334 -6.12 6.89 0.91
N ILE A 335 -6.65 8.00 1.40
CA ILE A 335 -5.88 9.19 1.73
C ILE A 335 -6.19 9.59 3.17
N VAL A 336 -5.18 9.66 4.01
CA VAL A 336 -5.27 10.10 5.41
C VAL A 336 -4.48 11.39 5.55
N ILE A 337 -5.19 12.49 5.79
CA ILE A 337 -4.62 13.84 5.83
C ILE A 337 -4.84 14.44 7.22
N PRO A 338 -3.84 15.04 7.86
CA PRO A 338 -4.04 15.87 9.05
C PRO A 338 -4.90 17.08 8.71
N GLU A 339 -5.65 17.58 9.68
CA GLU A 339 -6.41 18.81 9.51
C GLU A 339 -5.57 20.06 9.81
N PRO A 340 -5.92 21.22 9.21
CA PRO A 340 -7.11 21.50 8.39
C PRO A 340 -6.94 21.16 6.90
N VAL A 341 -7.96 20.58 6.28
CA VAL A 341 -8.02 20.27 4.83
C VAL A 341 -9.28 20.88 4.23
N SER A 342 -9.17 21.46 3.04
CA SER A 342 -10.31 21.94 2.27
C SER A 342 -10.93 20.82 1.45
N LEU A 343 -12.07 20.29 1.90
CA LEU A 343 -12.89 19.34 1.13
C LEU A 343 -13.41 19.92 -0.18
N GLU A 344 -13.71 21.22 -0.18
CA GLU A 344 -14.16 21.92 -1.37
C GLU A 344 -13.12 21.87 -2.48
N GLN A 345 -11.86 22.19 -2.13
CA GLN A 345 -10.77 22.14 -3.09
C GLN A 345 -10.54 20.73 -3.61
N MET A 346 -10.54 19.73 -2.71
CA MET A 346 -10.39 18.33 -3.12
C MET A 346 -11.55 17.89 -4.01
N GLY A 347 -12.79 18.29 -3.71
CA GLY A 347 -13.95 18.05 -4.54
C GLY A 347 -13.84 18.69 -5.93
N LEU A 348 -13.37 19.92 -6.00
CA LEU A 348 -13.15 20.64 -7.25
C LEU A 348 -12.10 19.94 -8.13
N GLU A 349 -10.95 19.62 -7.54
CA GLU A 349 -9.83 18.99 -8.27
C GLU A 349 -10.15 17.57 -8.75
N LEU A 350 -10.96 16.81 -8.00
CA LEU A 350 -11.36 15.45 -8.35
C LEU A 350 -12.75 15.37 -8.99
N SER A 351 -13.34 16.48 -9.42
CA SER A 351 -14.74 16.55 -9.88
C SER A 351 -15.08 15.53 -10.98
N ALA A 352 -14.14 15.27 -11.90
CA ALA A 352 -14.33 14.30 -12.99
C ALA A 352 -14.45 12.85 -12.45
N GLN A 353 -13.60 12.45 -11.48
CA GLN A 353 -13.63 11.13 -10.85
C GLN A 353 -14.83 10.97 -9.90
N LEU A 354 -15.28 12.08 -9.32
CA LEU A 354 -16.41 12.14 -8.38
C LEU A 354 -17.78 12.16 -9.09
N SER A 355 -17.83 12.49 -10.37
CA SER A 355 -19.08 12.64 -11.13
C SER A 355 -19.94 11.36 -11.19
N ASN A 356 -19.32 10.18 -11.09
CA ASN A 356 -19.99 8.87 -11.16
C ASN A 356 -20.22 8.23 -9.80
N VAL A 357 -19.98 8.94 -8.70
CA VAL A 357 -20.15 8.42 -7.35
C VAL A 357 -21.63 8.21 -7.03
N GLU A 358 -22.01 6.96 -6.77
CA GLU A 358 -23.37 6.58 -6.42
C GLU A 358 -23.59 6.36 -4.92
N GLU A 359 -22.53 5.99 -4.20
CA GLU A 359 -22.57 5.73 -2.76
C GLU A 359 -21.63 6.66 -1.99
N LEU A 360 -22.16 7.35 -0.99
CA LEU A 360 -21.41 8.24 -0.11
C LEU A 360 -21.58 7.80 1.36
N VAL A 361 -20.50 7.45 2.01
CA VAL A 361 -20.45 7.14 3.44
C VAL A 361 -19.79 8.27 4.20
N ILE A 362 -20.43 8.80 5.23
CA ILE A 362 -19.90 9.89 6.06
C ILE A 362 -19.85 9.43 7.50
N THR A 363 -18.68 9.56 8.13
CA THR A 363 -18.48 9.28 9.56
C THR A 363 -17.73 10.44 10.21
N LEU A 364 -18.27 10.98 11.28
CA LEU A 364 -17.73 12.17 11.97
C LEU A 364 -17.11 11.80 13.35
N GLY A 365 -16.59 10.63 13.53
CA GLY A 365 -15.68 10.12 14.57
C GLY A 365 -15.83 10.62 16.01
N GLY A 366 -17.06 10.72 16.51
CA GLY A 366 -17.33 11.04 17.94
C GLY A 366 -16.97 12.47 18.36
N LEU A 367 -16.92 13.38 17.42
CA LEU A 367 -16.67 14.79 17.70
C LEU A 367 -17.86 15.43 18.41
N SER A 368 -17.68 15.85 19.65
CA SER A 368 -18.49 16.92 20.20
C SER A 368 -18.13 18.20 19.43
N PHE A 369 -19.06 18.72 18.63
CA PHE A 369 -18.87 19.75 17.60
C PHE A 369 -18.49 21.15 18.09
N GLY A 370 -18.22 21.33 19.38
CA GLY A 370 -17.81 22.63 19.93
C GLY A 370 -16.49 23.20 19.39
N GLY A 371 -15.76 22.47 18.56
CA GLY A 371 -14.41 22.86 18.09
C GLY A 371 -14.20 23.01 16.58
N ARG A 372 -15.23 22.76 15.73
CA ARG A 372 -15.10 22.88 14.27
C ARG A 372 -16.23 23.70 13.65
N PRO A 373 -16.10 25.00 13.60
CA PRO A 373 -17.18 25.87 13.14
C PRO A 373 -17.61 25.64 11.68
N ASN A 374 -16.82 24.97 10.84
CA ASN A 374 -17.06 24.93 9.40
C ASN A 374 -17.28 23.56 8.74
N ILE A 375 -17.45 22.45 9.51
CA ILE A 375 -17.62 21.11 8.89
C ILE A 375 -18.89 21.03 8.03
N HIS A 376 -19.98 21.66 8.47
CA HIS A 376 -21.22 21.66 7.71
C HIS A 376 -21.09 22.38 6.37
N ASP A 377 -20.35 23.49 6.34
CA ASP A 377 -20.09 24.25 5.13
C ASP A 377 -19.16 23.49 4.20
N GLN A 378 -18.13 22.84 4.74
CA GLN A 378 -17.22 22.00 3.94
C GLN A 378 -17.98 20.81 3.30
N LEU A 379 -18.80 20.10 4.06
CA LEU A 379 -19.63 19.02 3.52
C LEU A 379 -20.62 19.53 2.48
N ARG A 380 -21.27 20.66 2.74
CA ARG A 380 -22.22 21.26 1.77
C ARG A 380 -21.53 21.58 0.45
N ARG A 381 -20.36 22.22 0.48
CA ARG A 381 -19.58 22.54 -0.73
C ARG A 381 -19.11 21.28 -1.43
N PHE A 382 -18.69 20.27 -0.70
CA PHE A 382 -18.32 18.97 -1.26
C PHE A 382 -19.47 18.27 -1.98
N PHE A 383 -20.72 18.37 -1.45
CA PHE A 383 -21.90 17.74 -2.04
C PHE A 383 -22.20 18.23 -3.48
N TYR A 384 -21.79 19.43 -3.83
CA TYR A 384 -21.91 19.92 -5.22
C TYR A 384 -21.04 19.14 -6.21
N HIS A 385 -19.97 18.50 -5.74
CA HIS A 385 -19.04 17.76 -6.60
C HIS A 385 -19.40 16.28 -6.76
N VAL A 386 -20.43 15.79 -6.06
CA VAL A 386 -20.90 14.39 -6.14
C VAL A 386 -22.39 14.30 -6.52
N PRO A 387 -22.80 14.85 -7.64
CA PRO A 387 -24.22 15.02 -7.98
C PRO A 387 -24.97 13.71 -8.21
N GLN A 388 -24.30 12.61 -8.56
CA GLN A 388 -24.87 11.31 -8.88
C GLN A 388 -25.05 10.40 -7.65
N VAL A 389 -24.80 10.87 -6.45
CA VAL A 389 -24.99 10.10 -5.22
C VAL A 389 -26.46 9.72 -5.05
N LYS A 390 -26.75 8.42 -5.19
CA LYS A 390 -28.08 7.82 -5.01
C LYS A 390 -28.32 7.38 -3.57
N MET A 391 -27.23 6.97 -2.88
CA MET A 391 -27.29 6.45 -1.52
C MET A 391 -26.28 7.13 -0.61
N MET A 392 -26.74 7.59 0.54
CA MET A 392 -25.88 8.15 1.59
C MET A 392 -25.99 7.30 2.86
N GLN A 393 -24.85 6.92 3.42
CA GLN A 393 -24.81 6.19 4.70
C GLN A 393 -24.21 7.07 5.79
N VAL A 394 -24.87 7.15 6.95
CA VAL A 394 -24.48 8.00 8.08
C VAL A 394 -24.67 7.25 9.39
N PRO A 395 -23.73 7.28 10.36
CA PRO A 395 -23.96 6.78 11.71
C PRO A 395 -25.07 7.58 12.41
N ALA A 396 -25.92 6.91 13.17
CA ALA A 396 -27.05 7.56 13.83
C ALA A 396 -26.66 8.71 14.78
N ARG A 397 -25.48 8.60 15.43
CA ARG A 397 -24.95 9.67 16.30
C ARG A 397 -24.64 10.97 15.56
N GLU A 398 -24.42 10.88 14.26
CA GLU A 398 -23.94 11.97 13.39
C GLU A 398 -25.03 12.49 12.45
N ALA A 399 -26.19 11.84 12.45
CA ALA A 399 -27.30 12.15 11.56
C ALA A 399 -27.75 13.63 11.63
N VAL A 400 -27.80 14.21 12.83
CA VAL A 400 -28.15 15.62 13.04
C VAL A 400 -27.15 16.53 12.36
N ASN A 401 -25.87 16.26 12.53
CA ASN A 401 -24.78 17.09 11.98
C ASN A 401 -24.74 17.04 10.46
N VAL A 402 -24.86 15.84 9.88
CA VAL A 402 -24.93 15.69 8.43
C VAL A 402 -26.20 16.35 7.87
N ALA A 403 -27.33 16.25 8.54
CA ALA A 403 -28.57 16.93 8.15
C ALA A 403 -28.41 18.47 8.14
N CYS A 404 -27.64 19.03 9.07
CA CYS A 404 -27.33 20.47 9.10
C CYS A 404 -26.56 20.94 7.85
N SER A 405 -25.77 20.08 7.22
CA SER A 405 -25.01 20.41 6.00
C SER A 405 -25.93 20.67 4.79
N PHE A 406 -27.17 20.23 4.81
CA PHE A 406 -28.15 20.53 3.76
C PHE A 406 -28.81 21.91 3.93
N ARG A 407 -28.57 22.61 5.05
CA ARG A 407 -29.18 23.92 5.34
C ARG A 407 -28.16 25.05 5.17
N GLN A 408 -28.58 26.14 4.57
CA GLN A 408 -27.77 27.35 4.48
C GLN A 408 -28.27 28.37 5.52
N ASN A 409 -27.39 28.76 6.47
CA ASN A 409 -27.70 29.78 7.49
C ASN A 409 -29.02 29.52 8.24
N GLY A 410 -29.32 28.25 8.59
CA GLY A 410 -30.55 27.90 9.30
C GLY A 410 -31.82 27.92 8.46
N LYS A 411 -31.76 28.23 7.16
CA LYS A 411 -32.90 28.24 6.23
C LYS A 411 -33.34 26.79 5.86
N GLU A 412 -34.40 26.68 5.07
CA GLU A 412 -34.84 25.40 4.53
C GLU A 412 -33.73 24.67 3.78
N PRO A 413 -33.71 23.32 3.79
CA PRO A 413 -32.74 22.53 3.06
C PRO A 413 -32.73 22.83 1.57
N THR A 414 -31.56 22.90 0.96
CA THR A 414 -31.40 23.17 -0.48
C THR A 414 -31.65 21.88 -1.27
N VAL A 415 -32.56 21.91 -2.22
CA VAL A 415 -32.94 20.76 -3.06
C VAL A 415 -31.84 20.34 -4.02
N ASP A 416 -31.01 21.30 -4.44
CA ASP A 416 -29.97 21.08 -5.47
C ASP A 416 -28.72 20.34 -4.97
N LEU A 417 -28.57 20.19 -3.62
CA LEU A 417 -27.53 19.38 -3.06
C LEU A 417 -27.87 17.90 -3.24
N LEU A 418 -26.96 17.13 -3.82
CA LEU A 418 -27.12 15.71 -4.13
C LEU A 418 -28.43 15.41 -4.89
N PRO A 419 -28.62 15.94 -6.10
CA PRO A 419 -29.91 15.88 -6.80
C PRO A 419 -30.41 14.46 -7.08
N ALA A 420 -29.52 13.47 -7.17
CA ALA A 420 -29.85 12.06 -7.40
C ALA A 420 -30.12 11.26 -6.11
N LEU A 421 -30.01 11.87 -4.92
CA LEU A 421 -30.14 11.17 -3.64
C LEU A 421 -31.55 10.59 -3.47
N ALA A 422 -31.63 9.26 -3.46
CA ALA A 422 -32.88 8.50 -3.30
C ALA A 422 -32.98 7.77 -1.94
N GLN A 423 -31.85 7.49 -1.30
CA GLN A 423 -31.83 6.72 -0.04
C GLN A 423 -30.82 7.28 0.98
N ILE A 424 -31.25 7.38 2.22
CA ILE A 424 -30.38 7.63 3.37
C ILE A 424 -30.42 6.41 4.28
N LYS A 425 -29.28 5.75 4.48
CA LYS A 425 -29.09 4.62 5.40
C LYS A 425 -28.48 5.11 6.71
N VAL A 426 -29.17 4.94 7.81
CA VAL A 426 -28.67 5.30 9.13
C VAL A 426 -28.13 4.07 9.83
N ASN A 427 -26.84 4.06 10.11
CA ASN A 427 -26.16 2.94 10.75
C ASN A 427 -26.36 3.00 12.26
N MET A 428 -27.01 1.96 12.81
CA MET A 428 -27.37 1.81 14.22
C MET A 428 -26.40 0.90 15.00
N LYS A 429 -25.34 0.40 14.37
CA LYS A 429 -24.37 -0.50 15.02
C LYS A 429 -23.71 0.19 16.21
N ARG A 430 -23.50 -0.56 17.28
CA ARG A 430 -22.83 -0.11 18.53
C ARG A 430 -23.60 0.96 19.33
N LEU A 431 -24.91 1.07 19.19
CA LEU A 431 -25.71 1.97 20.00
C LEU A 431 -26.44 1.21 21.08
N PRO A 432 -26.36 1.65 22.37
CA PRO A 432 -27.06 1.00 23.48
C PRO A 432 -28.59 1.17 23.41
N GLU A 433 -29.06 2.35 22.98
CA GLU A 433 -30.48 2.69 22.89
C GLU A 433 -30.93 2.99 21.46
N LYS A 434 -31.31 1.97 20.70
CA LYS A 434 -31.65 2.11 19.27
C LYS A 434 -32.92 2.96 19.03
N LYS A 435 -33.93 2.93 19.94
CA LYS A 435 -35.21 3.65 19.74
C LYS A 435 -35.06 5.17 19.78
N GLY A 436 -34.33 5.71 20.75
CA GLY A 436 -34.06 7.15 20.85
C GLY A 436 -33.32 7.70 19.62
N TRP A 437 -32.29 7.02 19.20
CA TRP A 437 -31.49 7.43 18.02
C TRP A 437 -32.26 7.36 16.69
N ARG A 438 -33.19 6.39 16.53
CA ARG A 438 -34.08 6.35 15.36
C ARG A 438 -34.98 7.59 15.28
N ARG A 439 -35.58 8.03 16.41
CA ARG A 439 -36.37 9.24 16.44
C ARG A 439 -35.54 10.47 16.12
N THR A 440 -34.44 10.68 16.80
CA THR A 440 -33.54 11.82 16.59
C THR A 440 -33.05 11.91 15.14
N SER A 441 -32.63 10.79 14.53
CA SER A 441 -32.18 10.76 13.14
C SER A 441 -33.34 11.05 12.17
N ARG A 442 -34.52 10.53 12.41
CA ARG A 442 -35.75 10.81 11.63
C ARG A 442 -36.06 12.30 11.66
N ASP A 443 -36.10 12.88 12.88
CA ASP A 443 -36.44 14.30 13.06
C ASP A 443 -35.40 15.21 12.40
N ALA A 444 -34.13 14.83 12.40
CA ALA A 444 -33.04 15.56 11.71
C ALA A 444 -33.24 15.64 10.21
N PHE A 445 -33.57 14.52 9.54
CA PHE A 445 -33.76 14.47 8.08
C PHE A 445 -35.17 14.81 7.61
N LYS A 446 -36.14 14.91 8.49
CA LYS A 446 -37.57 15.23 8.16
C LYS A 446 -37.70 16.48 7.29
N PRO A 447 -37.04 17.62 7.56
CA PRO A 447 -37.13 18.80 6.72
C PRO A 447 -36.61 18.58 5.29
N LEU A 448 -35.50 17.85 5.15
CA LEU A 448 -34.95 17.51 3.83
C LEU A 448 -35.90 16.62 3.03
N ILE A 449 -36.44 15.58 3.70
CA ILE A 449 -37.38 14.65 3.06
C ILE A 449 -38.63 15.41 2.58
N ALA A 450 -39.21 16.25 3.43
CA ALA A 450 -40.43 17.02 3.11
C ALA A 450 -40.20 17.99 1.92
N VAL A 451 -39.04 18.64 1.86
CA VAL A 451 -38.71 19.53 0.72
C VAL A 451 -38.54 18.73 -0.55
N ARG A 452 -37.90 17.56 -0.48
CA ARG A 452 -37.69 16.67 -1.63
C ARG A 452 -38.97 16.05 -2.16
N GLU A 453 -39.89 15.65 -1.27
CA GLU A 453 -41.21 15.15 -1.66
C GLU A 453 -42.03 16.22 -2.42
N ARG A 454 -42.00 17.49 -1.98
CA ARG A 454 -42.65 18.61 -2.68
C ARG A 454 -42.15 18.82 -4.11
N VAL A 455 -40.89 18.45 -4.41
CA VAL A 455 -40.29 18.61 -5.74
C VAL A 455 -40.31 17.29 -6.55
N GLY A 456 -41.04 16.28 -6.09
CA GLY A 456 -41.16 14.99 -6.78
C GLY A 456 -39.92 14.11 -6.73
N ARG A 457 -39.00 14.33 -5.76
CA ARG A 457 -37.77 13.55 -5.56
C ARG A 457 -37.70 12.95 -4.17
N PRO A 458 -38.57 11.97 -3.86
CA PRO A 458 -38.67 11.42 -2.49
C PRO A 458 -37.39 10.72 -2.07
N ILE A 459 -37.05 10.82 -0.76
CA ILE A 459 -35.92 10.15 -0.15
C ILE A 459 -36.42 9.10 0.82
N ILE A 460 -35.93 7.87 0.69
CA ILE A 460 -36.23 6.75 1.61
C ILE A 460 -35.21 6.76 2.74
N LEU A 461 -35.70 6.88 3.99
CA LEU A 461 -34.87 6.72 5.19
C LEU A 461 -34.92 5.28 5.67
N SER A 462 -33.80 4.59 5.75
CA SER A 462 -33.68 3.19 6.19
C SER A 462 -32.65 3.04 7.30
N TRP A 463 -32.71 1.90 8.02
CA TRP A 463 -31.90 1.63 9.20
C TRP A 463 -31.09 0.34 8.98
N ILE A 464 -29.79 0.36 9.29
CA ILE A 464 -28.87 -0.80 9.16
C ILE A 464 -28.09 -1.05 10.46
#